data_1b24e37019d8746c1a17024d3ac79282
#
_entry.id   1b24e37019d8746c1a17024d3ac79282
#
_cell.length_a   1.000
_cell.length_b   1.000
_cell.length_c   1.000
_cell.angle_alpha   90.00
_cell.angle_beta   90.00
_cell.angle_gamma   90.00
#
_symmetry.space_group_name_H-M   'P 1'
#
loop_
_entity.id
_entity.type
_entity.pdbx_description
1 polymer ?
#
loop_
_entity_poly.entity_id
_entity_poly.type
_entity_poly.pdbx_seq_one_letter_code
_entity_poly.pdbx_strand_id
1 'polypeptide(L)'
;MKNYEKFKLGNIKLLSGKILSSAELAYKTYGKLNKSASNVIILPTFYTGSHIRNEGFIGKNRAINPNKYFIVSINMFGNGLSSSPNNTIKNQSGSKFPTLTLWDNIYCQHKLITEKLKIKKIALVTGWSMAGCQSYQWAAQYPNMVKAILPFCASSKTSIHNHVFLEGVKAALTADKNWNKGNYKKQPVAGLRAFGRVYAGWAFSQNFYREKLFKKLGYTNSEELLNDWAEDHAKNWDANNLLSKLKTWQLNDISRGPIYKNNYIKALKSIKAKTILMPCNQDLYFRTKDNEYEKRYIPRSSLRPINSSFGHCAANPGNDKKFEKELDKNIKELLN
;
A
#
# COMPACT_ATOMS: atom_id res chain seq x y z
N MET A 1 -5.90 8.16 23.67
CA MET A 1 -7.14 8.03 22.84
C MET A 1 -6.76 7.53 21.46
N LYS A 2 -7.62 6.68 20.81
CA LYS A 2 -7.39 6.26 19.42
C LYS A 2 -7.55 7.48 18.52
N ASN A 3 -6.54 7.80 17.70
CA ASN A 3 -6.57 8.96 16.82
C ASN A 3 -7.13 8.64 15.41
N TYR A 4 -8.01 7.64 15.29
CA TYR A 4 -8.66 7.19 14.06
C TYR A 4 -10.10 6.72 14.35
N GLU A 5 -10.91 6.71 13.31
CA GLU A 5 -12.28 6.22 13.32
C GLU A 5 -12.39 4.80 12.76
N LYS A 6 -13.50 4.12 13.08
CA LYS A 6 -13.87 2.84 12.49
C LYS A 6 -15.20 2.93 11.76
N PHE A 7 -15.24 2.37 10.57
CA PHE A 7 -16.47 2.18 9.79
C PHE A 7 -16.87 0.71 9.81
N LYS A 8 -18.02 0.42 10.39
CA LYS A 8 -18.59 -0.92 10.46
C LYS A 8 -19.22 -1.28 9.11
N LEU A 9 -18.74 -2.35 8.50
CA LEU A 9 -19.20 -2.84 7.21
C LEU A 9 -20.20 -4.02 7.35
N GLY A 10 -20.25 -4.65 8.53
CA GLY A 10 -21.00 -5.90 8.73
C GLY A 10 -20.36 -7.09 8.02
N ASN A 11 -21.18 -7.99 7.51
CA ASN A 11 -20.71 -9.19 6.78
C ASN A 11 -20.48 -8.86 5.32
N ILE A 12 -19.26 -9.05 4.84
CA ILE A 12 -18.83 -8.75 3.47
C ILE A 12 -18.53 -10.03 2.71
N LYS A 13 -19.22 -10.25 1.59
CA LYS A 13 -18.87 -11.32 0.63
C LYS A 13 -17.63 -10.89 -0.15
N LEU A 14 -16.58 -11.67 -0.04
CA LEU A 14 -15.29 -11.44 -0.70
C LEU A 14 -15.31 -11.97 -2.14
N LEU A 15 -14.34 -11.52 -2.94
CA LEU A 15 -14.15 -12.01 -4.31
C LEU A 15 -13.97 -13.54 -4.38
N SER A 16 -13.41 -14.14 -3.34
CA SER A 16 -13.28 -15.60 -3.19
C SER A 16 -14.58 -16.34 -2.92
N GLY A 17 -15.70 -15.64 -2.72
CA GLY A 17 -16.98 -16.20 -2.27
C GLY A 17 -17.10 -16.38 -0.75
N LYS A 18 -16.00 -16.32 0.01
CA LYS A 18 -16.02 -16.37 1.48
C LYS A 18 -16.62 -15.10 2.07
N ILE A 19 -17.09 -15.19 3.31
CA ILE A 19 -17.62 -14.03 4.05
C ILE A 19 -16.58 -13.57 5.07
N LEU A 20 -16.25 -12.28 5.07
CA LEU A 20 -15.59 -11.62 6.19
C LEU A 20 -16.67 -11.08 7.13
N SER A 21 -16.84 -11.73 8.28
CA SER A 21 -17.87 -11.36 9.24
C SER A 21 -17.46 -10.18 10.09
N SER A 22 -18.43 -9.32 10.43
CA SER A 22 -18.24 -8.13 11.28
C SER A 22 -17.05 -7.28 10.83
N ALA A 23 -16.91 -7.09 9.51
CA ALA A 23 -15.81 -6.35 8.92
C ALA A 23 -15.83 -4.88 9.35
N GLU A 24 -14.65 -4.34 9.65
CA GLU A 24 -14.45 -2.93 10.01
C GLU A 24 -13.26 -2.34 9.26
N LEU A 25 -13.39 -1.11 8.75
CA LEU A 25 -12.28 -0.30 8.25
C LEU A 25 -11.91 0.77 9.25
N ALA A 26 -10.64 0.83 9.64
CA ALA A 26 -10.06 1.94 10.37
C ALA A 26 -9.59 3.01 9.38
N TYR A 27 -9.91 4.27 9.63
CA TYR A 27 -9.51 5.39 8.77
C TYR A 27 -9.29 6.66 9.59
N LYS A 28 -8.57 7.61 9.04
CA LYS A 28 -8.40 8.95 9.61
C LYS A 28 -8.59 9.99 8.53
N THR A 29 -9.24 11.10 8.91
CA THR A 29 -9.44 12.23 8.01
C THR A 29 -8.62 13.43 8.45
N TYR A 30 -8.20 14.25 7.48
CA TYR A 30 -7.48 15.50 7.71
C TYR A 30 -8.08 16.58 6.82
N GLY A 31 -8.08 17.82 7.31
CA GLY A 31 -8.66 18.93 6.59
C GLY A 31 -10.18 18.96 6.58
N LYS A 32 -10.76 19.76 5.71
CA LYS A 32 -12.21 19.97 5.60
C LYS A 32 -12.72 19.69 4.20
N LEU A 33 -13.85 18.99 4.12
CA LEU A 33 -14.57 18.79 2.86
C LEU A 33 -15.18 20.14 2.42
N ASN A 34 -14.94 20.53 1.17
CA ASN A 34 -15.57 21.75 0.62
C ASN A 34 -17.04 21.50 0.26
N LYS A 35 -17.82 22.59 0.05
CA LYS A 35 -19.27 22.52 -0.24
C LYS A 35 -19.60 21.65 -1.45
N SER A 36 -18.74 21.62 -2.48
CA SER A 36 -18.92 20.81 -3.70
C SER A 36 -18.39 19.38 -3.57
N ALA A 37 -17.81 19.00 -2.43
CA ALA A 37 -17.16 17.72 -2.19
C ALA A 37 -16.15 17.33 -3.30
N SER A 38 -15.44 18.33 -3.86
CA SER A 38 -14.53 18.16 -5.00
C SER A 38 -13.05 18.06 -4.61
N ASN A 39 -12.70 18.34 -3.35
CA ASN A 39 -11.32 18.42 -2.83
C ASN A 39 -10.84 17.16 -2.11
N VAL A 40 -11.34 15.99 -2.49
CA VAL A 40 -11.05 14.73 -1.77
C VAL A 40 -9.79 14.07 -2.30
N ILE A 41 -8.87 13.78 -1.39
CA ILE A 41 -7.70 12.93 -1.66
C ILE A 41 -7.81 11.64 -0.84
N ILE A 42 -7.73 10.49 -1.51
CA ILE A 42 -7.60 9.18 -0.83
C ILE A 42 -6.13 8.81 -0.77
N LEU A 43 -5.66 8.50 0.43
CA LEU A 43 -4.30 8.07 0.74
C LEU A 43 -4.35 6.72 1.47
N PRO A 44 -4.48 5.59 0.76
CA PRO A 44 -4.51 4.26 1.37
C PRO A 44 -3.20 3.95 2.08
N THR A 45 -3.21 2.97 2.98
CA THR A 45 -1.97 2.52 3.62
C THR A 45 -1.28 1.44 2.79
N PHE A 46 0.03 1.28 2.99
CA PHE A 46 0.88 0.31 2.30
C PHE A 46 1.22 -0.90 3.18
N TYR A 47 2.09 -1.80 2.73
CA TYR A 47 2.34 -3.12 3.34
C TYR A 47 2.62 -3.06 4.85
N THR A 48 3.68 -2.37 5.27
CA THR A 48 4.02 -2.15 6.68
C THR A 48 3.60 -0.77 7.17
N GLY A 49 2.49 -0.23 6.63
CA GLY A 49 2.01 1.11 6.93
C GLY A 49 0.71 1.13 7.72
N SER A 50 0.54 2.22 8.46
CA SER A 50 -0.73 2.68 8.99
C SER A 50 -0.96 4.12 8.57
N HIS A 51 -2.14 4.68 8.89
CA HIS A 51 -2.42 6.10 8.65
C HIS A 51 -1.38 7.03 9.26
N ILE A 52 -0.72 6.64 10.37
CA ILE A 52 0.35 7.42 11.01
C ILE A 52 1.55 7.59 10.06
N ARG A 53 1.98 6.51 9.38
CA ARG A 53 3.08 6.62 8.40
C ARG A 53 2.70 7.46 7.18
N ASN A 54 1.43 7.53 6.83
CA ASN A 54 0.95 8.39 5.77
C ASN A 54 1.02 9.89 6.14
N GLU A 55 1.04 10.23 7.44
CA GLU A 55 1.18 11.63 7.90
C GLU A 55 2.46 12.30 7.36
N GLY A 56 3.52 11.54 7.09
CA GLY A 56 4.73 12.06 6.47
C GLY A 56 4.56 12.63 5.04
N PHE A 57 3.46 12.29 4.36
CA PHE A 57 3.11 12.88 3.06
C PHE A 57 2.20 14.10 3.18
N ILE A 58 1.64 14.38 4.37
CA ILE A 58 0.64 15.42 4.63
C ILE A 58 1.31 16.63 5.30
N GLY A 59 1.01 17.83 4.84
CA GLY A 59 1.55 19.03 5.50
C GLY A 59 1.16 20.33 4.80
N LYS A 60 1.27 21.45 5.53
CA LYS A 60 0.99 22.80 4.99
C LYS A 60 1.88 23.15 3.80
N ASN A 61 3.12 22.67 3.80
CA ASN A 61 4.11 22.90 2.74
C ASN A 61 4.21 21.76 1.72
N ARG A 62 3.38 20.72 1.86
CA ARG A 62 3.30 19.58 0.95
C ARG A 62 2.19 19.78 -0.09
N ALA A 63 2.24 19.03 -1.16
CA ALA A 63 1.15 19.01 -2.15
C ALA A 63 -0.16 18.48 -1.55
N ILE A 64 -0.07 17.47 -0.65
CA ILE A 64 -1.19 16.95 0.12
C ILE A 64 -1.38 17.82 1.36
N ASN A 65 -2.01 19.00 1.13
CA ASN A 65 -2.17 20.05 2.13
C ASN A 65 -3.56 19.99 2.78
N PRO A 66 -3.66 19.75 4.13
CA PRO A 66 -4.94 19.64 4.82
C PRO A 66 -5.71 20.97 4.91
N ASN A 67 -5.07 22.12 4.62
CA ASN A 67 -5.78 23.39 4.52
C ASN A 67 -6.57 23.55 3.20
N LYS A 68 -6.23 22.75 2.17
CA LYS A 68 -6.86 22.80 0.84
C LYS A 68 -7.70 21.56 0.56
N TYR A 69 -7.31 20.41 1.05
CA TYR A 69 -7.89 19.12 0.69
C TYR A 69 -8.45 18.39 1.92
N PHE A 70 -9.54 17.68 1.68
CA PHE A 70 -10.06 16.68 2.60
C PHE A 70 -9.38 15.35 2.29
N ILE A 71 -8.50 14.91 3.17
CA ILE A 71 -7.65 13.74 2.99
C ILE A 71 -8.22 12.59 3.80
N VAL A 72 -8.44 11.44 3.16
CA VAL A 72 -8.92 10.23 3.82
C VAL A 72 -7.82 9.18 3.76
N SER A 73 -7.15 8.95 4.89
CA SER A 73 -6.15 7.87 5.01
C SER A 73 -6.84 6.61 5.51
N ILE A 74 -6.89 5.57 4.67
CA ILE A 74 -7.64 4.35 4.93
C ILE A 74 -6.68 3.20 5.22
N ASN A 75 -6.82 2.58 6.39
CA ASN A 75 -6.06 1.42 6.77
C ASN A 75 -6.58 0.19 6.03
N MET A 76 -5.73 -0.46 5.23
CA MET A 76 -6.12 -1.68 4.52
C MET A 76 -6.35 -2.83 5.51
N PHE A 77 -7.15 -3.80 5.12
CA PHE A 77 -7.33 -5.03 5.89
C PHE A 77 -5.99 -5.75 6.14
N GLY A 78 -5.88 -6.40 7.27
CA GLY A 78 -4.67 -7.12 7.65
C GLY A 78 -3.58 -6.25 8.29
N ASN A 79 -3.79 -4.94 8.50
CA ASN A 79 -2.76 -4.08 9.10
C ASN A 79 -2.84 -3.95 10.63
N GLY A 80 -3.73 -4.71 11.29
CA GLY A 80 -3.91 -4.68 12.74
C GLY A 80 -4.88 -3.62 13.26
N LEU A 81 -5.29 -2.63 12.43
CA LEU A 81 -6.25 -1.58 12.80
C LEU A 81 -7.63 -1.82 12.18
N SER A 82 -7.72 -2.05 10.88
CA SER A 82 -8.88 -2.63 10.21
C SER A 82 -8.97 -4.12 10.52
N SER A 83 -10.05 -4.79 10.14
CA SER A 83 -10.19 -6.25 10.32
C SER A 83 -8.95 -6.98 9.84
N SER A 84 -8.37 -7.79 10.71
CA SER A 84 -7.07 -8.43 10.56
C SER A 84 -7.07 -9.78 11.27
N PRO A 85 -6.16 -10.70 10.94
CA PRO A 85 -6.02 -11.98 11.63
C PRO A 85 -6.02 -11.89 13.16
N ASN A 86 -5.38 -10.85 13.73
CA ASN A 86 -5.22 -10.71 15.18
C ASN A 86 -6.37 -9.98 15.89
N ASN A 87 -7.36 -9.45 15.16
CA ASN A 87 -8.43 -8.64 15.77
C ASN A 87 -9.85 -8.94 15.28
N THR A 88 -10.04 -10.02 14.54
CA THR A 88 -11.38 -10.47 14.10
C THR A 88 -12.01 -11.48 15.07
N ILE A 89 -13.25 -11.88 14.77
CA ILE A 89 -13.96 -12.88 15.57
C ILE A 89 -13.22 -14.24 15.56
N LYS A 90 -13.34 -15.00 16.65
CA LYS A 90 -12.55 -16.22 16.92
C LYS A 90 -12.56 -17.25 15.79
N ASN A 91 -13.69 -17.45 15.11
CA ASN A 91 -13.81 -18.42 14.02
C ASN A 91 -13.12 -17.97 12.71
N GLN A 92 -12.67 -16.72 12.60
CA GLN A 92 -11.95 -16.16 11.46
C GLN A 92 -10.59 -15.55 11.84
N SER A 93 -10.13 -15.70 13.10
CA SER A 93 -8.86 -15.14 13.55
C SER A 93 -7.66 -16.02 13.19
N GLY A 94 -6.46 -15.46 13.26
CA GLY A 94 -5.20 -16.14 13.02
C GLY A 94 -5.13 -16.74 11.61
N SER A 95 -4.76 -18.01 11.51
CA SER A 95 -4.65 -18.75 10.25
C SER A 95 -5.98 -18.96 9.51
N LYS A 96 -7.12 -18.74 10.18
CA LYS A 96 -8.47 -18.87 9.61
C LYS A 96 -8.95 -17.59 8.92
N PHE A 97 -8.17 -16.50 9.01
CA PHE A 97 -8.54 -15.24 8.36
C PHE A 97 -8.66 -15.42 6.86
N PRO A 98 -9.76 -14.97 6.23
CA PRO A 98 -9.97 -15.20 4.81
C PRO A 98 -8.95 -14.40 3.97
N THR A 99 -8.55 -14.96 2.84
CA THR A 99 -7.72 -14.26 1.88
C THR A 99 -8.50 -13.10 1.26
N LEU A 100 -7.93 -11.91 1.36
CA LEU A 100 -8.44 -10.67 0.78
C LEU A 100 -7.61 -10.26 -0.43
N THR A 101 -8.25 -9.65 -1.41
CA THR A 101 -7.60 -9.06 -2.59
C THR A 101 -7.64 -7.54 -2.50
N LEU A 102 -6.95 -6.84 -3.41
CA LEU A 102 -7.13 -5.39 -3.53
C LEU A 102 -8.53 -5.03 -4.02
N TRP A 103 -9.17 -5.89 -4.82
CA TRP A 103 -10.59 -5.73 -5.17
C TRP A 103 -11.47 -5.60 -3.92
N ASP A 104 -11.31 -6.52 -2.94
CA ASP A 104 -12.09 -6.53 -1.70
C ASP A 104 -11.82 -5.26 -0.87
N ASN A 105 -10.52 -4.88 -0.76
CA ASN A 105 -10.15 -3.65 -0.07
C ASN A 105 -10.82 -2.42 -0.68
N ILE A 106 -10.76 -2.27 -2.01
CA ILE A 106 -11.30 -1.12 -2.71
C ILE A 106 -12.84 -1.12 -2.69
N TYR A 107 -13.48 -2.28 -2.78
CA TYR A 107 -14.93 -2.40 -2.60
C TYR A 107 -15.37 -1.85 -1.23
N CYS A 108 -14.69 -2.24 -0.17
CA CYS A 108 -15.00 -1.78 1.19
C CYS A 108 -14.64 -0.30 1.43
N GLN A 109 -13.52 0.16 0.86
CA GLN A 109 -13.15 1.58 0.88
C GLN A 109 -14.18 2.43 0.14
N HIS A 110 -14.69 1.94 -0.99
CA HIS A 110 -15.75 2.64 -1.73
C HIS A 110 -17.02 2.81 -0.88
N LYS A 111 -17.43 1.78 -0.12
CA LYS A 111 -18.56 1.89 0.82
C LYS A 111 -18.31 2.95 1.89
N LEU A 112 -17.09 3.00 2.46
CA LEU A 112 -16.71 4.07 3.39
C LEU A 112 -16.89 5.45 2.76
N ILE A 113 -16.35 5.65 1.57
CA ILE A 113 -16.36 6.94 0.85
C ILE A 113 -17.78 7.36 0.47
N THR A 114 -18.59 6.43 -0.04
CA THR A 114 -19.94 6.77 -0.56
C THR A 114 -21.03 6.72 0.51
N GLU A 115 -21.02 5.73 1.38
CA GLU A 115 -22.09 5.51 2.36
C GLU A 115 -21.89 6.31 3.65
N LYS A 116 -20.63 6.35 4.19
CA LYS A 116 -20.34 7.07 5.43
C LYS A 116 -19.99 8.53 5.17
N LEU A 117 -19.07 8.80 4.22
CA LEU A 117 -18.58 10.16 3.97
C LEU A 117 -19.38 10.90 2.91
N LYS A 118 -20.33 10.24 2.21
CA LYS A 118 -21.23 10.82 1.20
C LYS A 118 -20.51 11.50 0.02
N ILE A 119 -19.31 11.00 -0.31
CA ILE A 119 -18.45 11.53 -1.37
C ILE A 119 -18.74 10.80 -2.69
N LYS A 120 -18.97 11.57 -3.77
CA LYS A 120 -19.29 11.06 -5.12
C LYS A 120 -18.11 11.16 -6.09
N LYS A 121 -17.14 12.06 -5.85
CA LYS A 121 -15.98 12.29 -6.72
C LYS A 121 -14.71 12.38 -5.88
N ILE A 122 -13.62 11.88 -6.42
CA ILE A 122 -12.30 11.86 -5.78
C ILE A 122 -11.36 12.65 -6.68
N ALA A 123 -10.73 13.71 -6.15
CA ALA A 123 -9.78 14.51 -6.90
C ALA A 123 -8.51 13.72 -7.20
N LEU A 124 -7.99 12.98 -6.21
CA LEU A 124 -6.77 12.20 -6.35
C LEU A 124 -6.82 10.93 -5.48
N VAL A 125 -6.37 9.80 -6.03
CA VAL A 125 -5.94 8.65 -5.24
C VAL A 125 -4.44 8.48 -5.45
N THR A 126 -3.67 8.48 -4.37
CA THR A 126 -2.20 8.39 -4.45
C THR A 126 -1.65 7.55 -3.31
N GLY A 127 -0.45 7.04 -3.48
CA GLY A 127 0.23 6.33 -2.40
C GLY A 127 1.47 5.57 -2.85
N TRP A 128 2.28 5.25 -1.85
CA TRP A 128 3.51 4.48 -1.97
C TRP A 128 3.23 2.98 -1.99
N SER A 129 3.94 2.23 -2.87
CA SER A 129 3.96 0.77 -2.76
C SER A 129 2.55 0.16 -2.93
N MET A 130 2.10 -0.71 -2.04
CA MET A 130 0.74 -1.25 -2.08
C MET A 130 -0.36 -0.18 -2.01
N ALA A 131 -0.11 1.01 -1.49
CA ALA A 131 -1.05 2.12 -1.60
C ALA A 131 -1.16 2.63 -3.06
N GLY A 132 -0.05 2.62 -3.79
CA GLY A 132 -0.04 2.88 -5.23
C GLY A 132 -0.77 1.77 -6.01
N CYS A 133 -0.59 0.50 -5.66
CA CYS A 133 -1.37 -0.60 -6.24
C CYS A 133 -2.87 -0.39 -6.01
N GLN A 134 -3.27 0.09 -4.83
CA GLN A 134 -4.66 0.46 -4.54
C GLN A 134 -5.14 1.65 -5.38
N SER A 135 -4.25 2.60 -5.72
CA SER A 135 -4.61 3.73 -6.59
C SER A 135 -5.01 3.26 -8.00
N TYR A 136 -4.27 2.32 -8.57
CA TYR A 136 -4.66 1.68 -9.83
C TYR A 136 -5.98 0.92 -9.70
N GLN A 137 -6.15 0.14 -8.62
CA GLN A 137 -7.38 -0.62 -8.40
C GLN A 137 -8.59 0.31 -8.27
N TRP A 138 -8.48 1.44 -7.56
CA TRP A 138 -9.53 2.47 -7.47
C TRP A 138 -9.93 3.00 -8.84
N ALA A 139 -8.95 3.37 -9.67
CA ALA A 139 -9.20 3.95 -10.99
C ALA A 139 -9.80 2.94 -11.97
N ALA A 140 -9.41 1.67 -11.88
CA ALA A 140 -9.97 0.61 -12.71
C ALA A 140 -11.36 0.16 -12.24
N GLN A 141 -11.57 0.04 -10.93
CA GLN A 141 -12.85 -0.46 -10.37
C GLN A 141 -13.95 0.61 -10.39
N TYR A 142 -13.59 1.88 -10.23
CA TYR A 142 -14.51 3.02 -10.21
C TYR A 142 -14.06 4.17 -11.13
N PRO A 143 -13.94 3.92 -12.45
CA PRO A 143 -13.31 4.85 -13.40
C PRO A 143 -14.05 6.19 -13.55
N ASN A 144 -15.34 6.25 -13.22
CA ASN A 144 -16.12 7.47 -13.28
C ASN A 144 -16.06 8.31 -11.99
N MET A 145 -15.47 7.77 -10.92
CA MET A 145 -15.38 8.44 -9.62
C MET A 145 -14.03 9.13 -9.41
N VAL A 146 -12.94 8.56 -9.95
CA VAL A 146 -11.56 9.02 -9.74
C VAL A 146 -11.12 9.95 -10.86
N LYS A 147 -10.76 11.20 -10.54
CA LYS A 147 -10.27 12.20 -11.51
C LYS A 147 -8.80 12.01 -11.87
N ALA A 148 -7.96 11.72 -10.87
CA ALA A 148 -6.53 11.52 -11.05
C ALA A 148 -5.98 10.43 -10.14
N ILE A 149 -4.89 9.78 -10.59
CA ILE A 149 -4.08 8.88 -9.76
C ILE A 149 -2.59 9.20 -9.92
N LEU A 150 -1.85 9.02 -8.82
CA LEU A 150 -0.40 9.04 -8.82
C LEU A 150 0.10 7.88 -7.96
N PRO A 151 0.23 6.66 -8.53
CA PRO A 151 0.95 5.58 -7.88
C PRO A 151 2.45 5.82 -7.95
N PHE A 152 3.16 5.68 -6.83
CA PHE A 152 4.62 5.79 -6.81
C PHE A 152 5.27 4.57 -6.18
N CYS A 153 6.37 4.11 -6.76
CA CYS A 153 7.02 2.84 -6.45
C CYS A 153 5.99 1.70 -6.35
N ALA A 154 5.18 1.51 -7.40
CA ALA A 154 4.05 0.60 -7.43
C ALA A 154 3.75 0.10 -8.85
N SER A 155 2.97 -0.97 -8.96
CA SER A 155 2.45 -1.50 -10.22
C SER A 155 0.99 -1.92 -10.10
N SER A 156 0.30 -1.97 -11.23
CA SER A 156 -1.11 -2.41 -11.30
C SER A 156 -1.28 -3.93 -11.20
N LYS A 157 -0.17 -4.66 -11.34
CA LYS A 157 -0.08 -6.11 -11.21
C LYS A 157 1.26 -6.51 -10.61
N THR A 158 1.27 -7.45 -9.68
CA THR A 158 2.50 -8.00 -9.11
C THR A 158 3.23 -8.84 -10.16
N SER A 159 4.49 -8.48 -10.46
CA SER A 159 5.33 -9.24 -11.38
C SER A 159 5.73 -10.59 -10.78
N ILE A 160 6.14 -11.52 -11.65
CA ILE A 160 6.62 -12.85 -11.21
C ILE A 160 7.86 -12.70 -10.31
N HIS A 161 8.78 -11.79 -10.64
CA HIS A 161 9.97 -11.55 -9.82
C HIS A 161 9.61 -10.99 -8.43
N ASN A 162 8.64 -10.06 -8.36
CA ASN A 162 8.14 -9.57 -7.09
C ASN A 162 7.46 -10.68 -6.28
N HIS A 163 6.73 -11.59 -6.94
CA HIS A 163 6.15 -12.77 -6.29
C HIS A 163 7.23 -13.68 -5.68
N VAL A 164 8.35 -13.92 -6.38
CA VAL A 164 9.49 -14.72 -5.87
C VAL A 164 10.09 -14.08 -4.63
N PHE A 165 10.29 -12.76 -4.63
CA PHE A 165 10.73 -12.02 -3.44
C PHE A 165 9.80 -12.27 -2.24
N LEU A 166 8.49 -12.14 -2.45
CA LEU A 166 7.48 -12.33 -1.41
C LEU A 166 7.45 -13.78 -0.86
N GLU A 167 7.68 -14.78 -1.71
CA GLU A 167 7.84 -16.17 -1.24
C GLU A 167 9.13 -16.32 -0.40
N GLY A 168 10.21 -15.62 -0.73
CA GLY A 168 11.44 -15.63 0.05
C GLY A 168 11.26 -15.11 1.49
N VAL A 169 10.65 -13.92 1.65
CA VAL A 169 10.38 -13.37 2.99
C VAL A 169 9.36 -14.19 3.77
N LYS A 170 8.35 -14.75 3.09
CA LYS A 170 7.40 -15.68 3.70
C LYS A 170 8.10 -16.93 4.21
N ALA A 171 8.99 -17.54 3.42
CA ALA A 171 9.74 -18.72 3.81
C ALA A 171 10.61 -18.43 5.04
N ALA A 172 11.30 -17.28 5.10
CA ALA A 172 12.10 -16.87 6.26
C ALA A 172 11.26 -16.79 7.54
N LEU A 173 10.05 -16.20 7.48
CA LEU A 173 9.15 -16.12 8.62
C LEU A 173 8.63 -17.50 9.05
N THR A 174 8.18 -18.30 8.09
CA THR A 174 7.50 -19.57 8.37
C THR A 174 8.44 -20.71 8.74
N ALA A 175 9.76 -20.52 8.62
CA ALA A 175 10.78 -21.44 9.11
C ALA A 175 10.94 -21.43 10.65
N ASP A 176 10.36 -20.44 11.34
CA ASP A 176 10.38 -20.39 12.80
C ASP A 176 9.62 -21.58 13.41
N LYS A 177 10.26 -22.26 14.38
CA LYS A 177 9.65 -23.42 15.09
C LYS A 177 8.31 -23.08 15.76
N ASN A 178 8.09 -21.82 16.14
CA ASN A 178 6.86 -21.36 16.78
C ASN A 178 5.74 -21.05 15.77
N TRP A 179 6.03 -21.01 14.47
CA TRP A 179 5.05 -20.63 13.45
C TRP A 179 3.80 -21.52 13.44
N ASN A 180 3.99 -22.84 13.60
CA ASN A 180 2.90 -23.83 13.68
C ASN A 180 1.75 -23.58 12.66
N LYS A 181 2.08 -23.41 11.39
CA LYS A 181 1.11 -23.16 10.30
C LYS A 181 0.16 -21.97 10.60
N GLY A 182 0.64 -20.97 11.32
CA GLY A 182 -0.15 -19.78 11.71
C GLY A 182 -0.96 -19.94 13.01
N ASN A 183 -0.88 -21.08 13.69
CA ASN A 183 -1.58 -21.36 14.96
C ASN A 183 -0.63 -21.24 16.17
N TYR A 184 0.24 -20.23 16.16
CA TYR A 184 1.21 -19.99 17.23
C TYR A 184 0.52 -19.48 18.52
N LYS A 185 1.02 -19.94 19.67
CA LYS A 185 0.65 -19.40 21.00
C LYS A 185 1.49 -18.16 21.36
N LYS A 186 2.75 -18.13 20.90
CA LYS A 186 3.69 -17.00 21.02
C LYS A 186 4.14 -16.63 19.61
N GLN A 187 4.30 -15.33 19.35
CA GLN A 187 4.77 -14.84 18.06
C GLN A 187 6.04 -15.57 17.62
N PRO A 188 6.18 -15.93 16.35
CA PRO A 188 7.40 -16.50 15.78
C PRO A 188 8.46 -15.40 15.61
N VAL A 189 9.06 -14.98 16.73
CA VAL A 189 9.94 -13.80 16.82
C VAL A 189 11.21 -13.97 15.98
N ALA A 190 11.82 -15.17 15.98
CA ALA A 190 12.99 -15.44 15.15
C ALA A 190 12.66 -15.34 13.66
N GLY A 191 11.49 -15.86 13.26
CA GLY A 191 10.98 -15.75 11.89
C GLY A 191 10.64 -14.32 11.49
N LEU A 192 10.05 -13.53 12.38
CA LEU A 192 9.80 -12.11 12.15
C LEU A 192 11.09 -11.31 11.96
N ARG A 193 12.12 -11.59 12.77
CA ARG A 193 13.46 -10.99 12.60
C ARG A 193 14.08 -11.38 11.26
N ALA A 194 14.04 -12.66 10.91
CA ALA A 194 14.55 -13.15 9.62
C ALA A 194 13.82 -12.49 8.43
N PHE A 195 12.49 -12.37 8.53
CA PHE A 195 11.67 -11.64 7.55
C PHE A 195 12.17 -10.20 7.36
N GLY A 196 12.36 -9.45 8.45
CA GLY A 196 12.82 -8.05 8.41
C GLY A 196 14.20 -7.91 7.75
N ARG A 197 15.14 -8.79 8.07
CA ARG A 197 16.49 -8.79 7.48
C ARG A 197 16.48 -9.07 5.98
N VAL A 198 15.74 -10.09 5.53
CA VAL A 198 15.61 -10.38 4.10
C VAL A 198 14.89 -9.22 3.38
N TYR A 199 13.86 -8.66 4.00
CA TYR A 199 13.09 -7.56 3.41
C TYR A 199 13.94 -6.30 3.21
N ALA A 200 14.84 -5.96 4.16
CA ALA A 200 15.75 -4.83 4.04
C ALA A 200 16.65 -4.92 2.79
N GLY A 201 17.13 -6.12 2.45
CA GLY A 201 17.94 -6.35 1.25
C GLY A 201 17.23 -6.06 -0.07
N TRP A 202 15.89 -6.09 -0.08
CA TRP A 202 15.07 -5.78 -1.25
C TRP A 202 14.50 -4.36 -1.24
N ALA A 203 14.28 -3.80 -0.06
CA ALA A 203 13.69 -2.46 0.09
C ALA A 203 14.64 -1.33 -0.32
N PHE A 204 15.94 -1.54 -0.16
CA PHE A 204 16.99 -0.64 -0.63
C PHE A 204 17.66 -1.19 -1.89
N SER A 205 18.24 -0.29 -2.70
CA SER A 205 18.95 -0.69 -3.91
C SER A 205 20.34 -1.27 -3.60
N GLN A 206 20.94 -1.94 -4.58
CA GLN A 206 22.34 -2.37 -4.48
C GLN A 206 23.29 -1.17 -4.26
N ASN A 207 23.03 -0.05 -4.94
CA ASN A 207 23.83 1.17 -4.78
C ASN A 207 23.71 1.78 -3.39
N PHE A 208 22.54 1.68 -2.74
CA PHE A 208 22.37 2.11 -1.35
C PHE A 208 23.43 1.47 -0.43
N TYR A 209 23.64 0.16 -0.55
CA TYR A 209 24.63 -0.55 0.26
C TYR A 209 26.07 -0.26 -0.20
N ARG A 210 26.33 -0.21 -1.50
CA ARG A 210 27.63 0.10 -2.08
C ARG A 210 28.12 1.51 -1.68
N GLU A 211 27.24 2.49 -1.74
CA GLU A 211 27.51 3.90 -1.38
C GLU A 211 27.39 4.15 0.13
N LYS A 212 27.10 3.12 0.92
CA LYS A 212 26.93 3.19 2.39
C LYS A 212 25.91 4.24 2.83
N LEU A 213 24.80 4.39 2.08
CA LEU A 213 23.78 5.41 2.35
C LEU A 213 23.01 5.16 3.65
N PHE A 214 23.13 3.99 4.26
CA PHE A 214 22.64 3.72 5.61
C PHE A 214 23.21 4.73 6.63
N LYS A 215 24.42 5.27 6.39
CA LYS A 215 24.98 6.35 7.23
C LYS A 215 24.14 7.62 7.21
N LYS A 216 23.49 7.97 6.10
CA LYS A 216 22.55 9.10 6.00
C LYS A 216 21.27 8.89 6.80
N LEU A 217 20.94 7.64 7.11
CA LEU A 217 19.82 7.26 7.97
C LEU A 217 20.21 7.14 9.44
N GLY A 218 21.48 7.44 9.80
CA GLY A 218 22.00 7.44 11.17
C GLY A 218 22.64 6.11 11.61
N TYR A 219 22.76 5.11 10.72
CA TYR A 219 23.41 3.84 11.04
C TYR A 219 24.92 3.91 10.77
N THR A 220 25.74 3.34 11.64
CA THR A 220 27.20 3.30 11.48
C THR A 220 27.64 2.24 10.47
N ASN A 221 26.91 1.14 10.40
CA ASN A 221 27.17 0.01 9.52
C ASN A 221 25.86 -0.66 9.06
N SER A 222 25.97 -1.59 8.11
CA SER A 222 24.80 -2.29 7.57
C SER A 222 24.14 -3.24 8.58
N GLU A 223 24.89 -3.78 9.55
CA GLU A 223 24.34 -4.67 10.55
C GLU A 223 23.39 -3.96 11.51
N GLU A 224 23.67 -2.70 11.87
CA GLU A 224 22.75 -1.88 12.66
C GLU A 224 21.42 -1.66 11.91
N LEU A 225 21.47 -1.34 10.62
CA LEU A 225 20.26 -1.21 9.79
C LEU A 225 19.47 -2.54 9.76
N LEU A 226 20.13 -3.66 9.55
CA LEU A 226 19.49 -4.97 9.50
C LEU A 226 18.88 -5.37 10.84
N ASN A 227 19.53 -5.03 11.95
CA ASN A 227 19.02 -5.27 13.30
C ASN A 227 17.80 -4.40 13.59
N ASP A 228 17.80 -3.13 13.18
CA ASP A 228 16.63 -2.25 13.32
C ASP A 228 15.42 -2.79 12.55
N TRP A 229 15.61 -3.23 11.31
CA TRP A 229 14.54 -3.87 10.52
C TRP A 229 14.05 -5.17 11.13
N ALA A 230 14.96 -5.99 11.68
CA ALA A 230 14.61 -7.22 12.37
C ALA A 230 13.75 -6.94 13.61
N GLU A 231 14.18 -5.99 14.44
CA GLU A 231 13.50 -5.65 15.69
C GLU A 231 12.16 -4.93 15.44
N ASP A 232 12.07 -4.06 14.43
CA ASP A 232 10.79 -3.45 14.03
C ASP A 232 9.76 -4.53 13.68
N HIS A 233 10.15 -5.51 12.87
CA HIS A 233 9.23 -6.60 12.49
C HIS A 233 8.86 -7.48 13.68
N ALA A 234 9.80 -7.77 14.57
CA ALA A 234 9.56 -8.60 15.74
C ALA A 234 8.66 -7.94 16.78
N LYS A 235 8.77 -6.61 16.97
CA LYS A 235 8.06 -5.86 18.03
C LYS A 235 6.71 -5.33 17.57
N ASN A 236 6.62 -4.87 16.31
CA ASN A 236 5.50 -4.07 15.84
C ASN A 236 4.52 -4.85 14.95
N TRP A 237 4.84 -6.10 14.56
CA TRP A 237 4.02 -6.83 13.60
C TRP A 237 3.57 -8.20 14.13
N ASP A 238 2.31 -8.52 13.87
CA ASP A 238 1.78 -9.88 14.00
C ASP A 238 2.10 -10.69 12.73
N ALA A 239 2.58 -11.91 12.89
CA ALA A 239 3.02 -12.74 11.77
C ALA A 239 1.88 -13.08 10.80
N ASN A 240 0.68 -13.39 11.30
CA ASN A 240 -0.49 -13.66 10.44
C ASN A 240 -0.94 -12.40 9.70
N ASN A 241 -0.88 -11.22 10.35
CA ASN A 241 -1.20 -9.95 9.70
C ASN A 241 -0.25 -9.67 8.53
N LEU A 242 1.06 -9.85 8.73
CA LEU A 242 2.05 -9.68 7.67
C LEU A 242 1.77 -10.64 6.51
N LEU A 243 1.58 -11.92 6.78
CA LEU A 243 1.35 -12.93 5.73
C LEU A 243 -0.01 -12.75 5.03
N SER A 244 -1.03 -12.30 5.74
CA SER A 244 -2.33 -11.96 5.11
C SER A 244 -2.16 -10.83 4.08
N LYS A 245 -1.47 -9.74 4.44
CA LYS A 245 -1.20 -8.64 3.50
C LYS A 245 -0.22 -9.03 2.40
N LEU A 246 0.78 -9.86 2.71
CA LEU A 246 1.68 -10.42 1.70
C LEU A 246 0.90 -11.19 0.64
N LYS A 247 -0.07 -12.01 1.05
CA LYS A 247 -0.95 -12.73 0.12
C LYS A 247 -1.80 -11.76 -0.71
N THR A 248 -2.32 -10.69 -0.11
CA THR A 248 -3.03 -9.63 -0.84
C THR A 248 -2.12 -8.99 -1.91
N TRP A 249 -0.85 -8.74 -1.58
CA TRP A 249 0.12 -8.19 -2.53
C TRP A 249 0.45 -9.17 -3.66
N GLN A 250 0.68 -10.45 -3.36
CA GLN A 250 0.88 -11.48 -4.38
C GLN A 250 -0.30 -11.59 -5.37
N LEU A 251 -1.50 -11.34 -4.89
CA LEU A 251 -2.74 -11.40 -5.68
C LEU A 251 -3.06 -10.08 -6.39
N ASN A 252 -2.24 -9.03 -6.24
CA ASN A 252 -2.47 -7.76 -6.91
C ASN A 252 -2.48 -7.93 -8.43
N ASP A 253 -3.63 -7.67 -9.01
CA ASP A 253 -3.92 -7.60 -10.44
C ASP A 253 -5.25 -6.86 -10.60
N ILE A 254 -5.22 -5.66 -11.16
CA ILE A 254 -6.42 -4.81 -11.32
C ILE A 254 -7.49 -5.42 -12.24
N SER A 255 -7.13 -6.41 -13.03
CA SER A 255 -8.09 -7.12 -13.90
C SER A 255 -8.85 -8.23 -13.20
N ARG A 256 -8.43 -8.60 -11.99
CA ARG A 256 -9.06 -9.64 -11.19
C ARG A 256 -10.43 -9.18 -10.73
N GLY A 257 -11.42 -10.03 -10.90
CA GLY A 257 -12.79 -9.76 -10.48
C GLY A 257 -13.80 -9.70 -11.64
N PRO A 258 -15.08 -9.45 -11.34
CA PRO A 258 -16.16 -9.61 -12.30
C PRO A 258 -16.17 -8.59 -13.45
N ILE A 259 -15.59 -7.40 -13.27
CA ILE A 259 -15.61 -6.33 -14.30
C ILE A 259 -14.75 -6.70 -15.50
N TYR A 260 -13.53 -7.18 -15.27
CA TYR A 260 -12.55 -7.40 -16.35
C TYR A 260 -12.27 -8.88 -16.61
N LYS A 261 -12.69 -9.78 -15.71
CA LYS A 261 -12.56 -11.25 -15.85
C LYS A 261 -11.13 -11.66 -16.24
N ASN A 262 -10.13 -11.12 -15.55
CA ASN A 262 -8.70 -11.29 -15.77
C ASN A 262 -8.17 -10.74 -17.13
N ASN A 263 -8.91 -9.91 -17.83
CA ASN A 263 -8.41 -9.20 -19.01
C ASN A 263 -7.64 -7.94 -18.59
N TYR A 264 -6.34 -8.07 -18.44
CA TYR A 264 -5.44 -7.04 -17.92
C TYR A 264 -5.39 -5.79 -18.80
N ILE A 265 -5.30 -5.97 -20.13
CA ILE A 265 -5.26 -4.84 -21.07
C ILE A 265 -6.59 -4.06 -21.03
N LYS A 266 -7.72 -4.76 -20.95
CA LYS A 266 -9.03 -4.11 -20.80
C LYS A 266 -9.11 -3.29 -19.52
N ALA A 267 -8.57 -3.80 -18.41
CA ALA A 267 -8.53 -3.10 -17.13
C ALA A 267 -7.67 -1.82 -17.21
N LEU A 268 -6.47 -1.88 -17.80
CA LEU A 268 -5.62 -0.71 -18.00
C LEU A 268 -6.31 0.35 -18.88
N LYS A 269 -6.89 -0.06 -20.01
CA LYS A 269 -7.59 0.83 -20.95
C LYS A 269 -8.83 1.50 -20.33
N SER A 270 -9.42 0.92 -19.29
CA SER A 270 -10.60 1.46 -18.61
C SER A 270 -10.31 2.64 -17.68
N ILE A 271 -9.04 2.86 -17.32
CA ILE A 271 -8.63 3.94 -16.41
C ILE A 271 -8.82 5.28 -17.11
N LYS A 272 -9.84 6.03 -16.68
CA LYS A 272 -10.17 7.37 -17.19
C LYS A 272 -9.41 8.49 -16.48
N ALA A 273 -8.87 8.21 -15.32
CA ALA A 273 -8.16 9.16 -14.49
C ALA A 273 -6.90 9.71 -15.19
N LYS A 274 -6.63 11.02 -15.04
CA LYS A 274 -5.31 11.59 -15.38
C LYS A 274 -4.26 10.88 -14.50
N THR A 275 -3.25 10.28 -15.11
CA THR A 275 -2.35 9.35 -14.42
C THR A 275 -0.90 9.78 -14.57
N ILE A 276 -0.19 9.89 -13.44
CA ILE A 276 1.27 10.00 -13.42
C ILE A 276 1.83 8.74 -12.76
N LEU A 277 2.60 7.96 -13.52
CA LEU A 277 3.31 6.78 -13.04
C LEU A 277 4.70 7.22 -12.57
N MET A 278 5.01 7.05 -11.28
CA MET A 278 6.25 7.56 -10.69
C MET A 278 7.07 6.43 -10.03
N PRO A 279 7.70 5.54 -10.83
CA PRO A 279 8.59 4.51 -10.29
C PRO A 279 9.94 5.09 -9.84
N CYS A 280 10.64 4.36 -8.98
CA CYS A 280 12.06 4.56 -8.74
C CYS A 280 12.87 3.58 -9.60
N ASN A 281 13.84 4.09 -10.38
CA ASN A 281 14.63 3.25 -11.31
C ASN A 281 15.43 2.15 -10.61
N GLN A 282 15.81 2.38 -9.35
CA GLN A 282 16.58 1.42 -8.55
C GLN A 282 15.72 0.59 -7.58
N ASP A 283 14.38 0.67 -7.70
CA ASP A 283 13.47 -0.22 -6.97
C ASP A 283 13.67 -1.66 -7.45
N LEU A 284 13.85 -2.60 -6.53
CA LEU A 284 14.18 -3.98 -6.87
C LEU A 284 12.95 -4.83 -7.17
N TYR A 285 11.76 -4.43 -6.73
CA TYR A 285 10.56 -5.23 -6.91
C TYR A 285 9.39 -4.52 -7.62
N PHE A 286 9.28 -3.18 -7.59
CA PHE A 286 8.39 -2.41 -8.47
C PHE A 286 9.19 -1.75 -9.57
N ARG A 287 9.46 -2.53 -10.62
CA ARG A 287 10.38 -2.13 -11.70
C ARG A 287 9.74 -1.11 -12.64
N THR A 288 10.56 -0.14 -13.09
CA THR A 288 10.15 0.86 -14.11
C THR A 288 9.59 0.20 -15.36
N LYS A 289 10.09 -0.97 -15.75
CA LYS A 289 9.61 -1.75 -16.90
C LYS A 289 8.12 -2.13 -16.80
N ASP A 290 7.62 -2.41 -15.61
CA ASP A 290 6.20 -2.69 -15.40
C ASP A 290 5.36 -1.44 -15.70
N ASN A 291 5.81 -0.27 -15.24
CA ASN A 291 5.12 1.01 -15.51
C ASN A 291 5.26 1.46 -16.97
N GLU A 292 6.37 1.15 -17.67
CA GLU A 292 6.50 1.35 -19.11
C GLU A 292 5.44 0.55 -19.88
N TYR A 293 5.21 -0.70 -19.48
CA TYR A 293 4.15 -1.52 -20.06
C TYR A 293 2.75 -0.94 -19.77
N GLU A 294 2.46 -0.58 -18.53
CA GLU A 294 1.18 0.02 -18.11
C GLU A 294 0.88 1.31 -18.86
N LYS A 295 1.88 2.19 -19.01
CA LYS A 295 1.77 3.46 -19.75
C LYS A 295 1.29 3.28 -21.20
N ARG A 296 1.61 2.16 -21.85
CA ARG A 296 1.18 1.89 -23.24
C ARG A 296 -0.34 1.75 -23.37
N TYR A 297 -1.02 1.35 -22.28
CA TYR A 297 -2.45 1.02 -22.29
C TYR A 297 -3.32 1.98 -21.49
N ILE A 298 -2.76 2.73 -20.55
CA ILE A 298 -3.52 3.73 -19.79
C ILE A 298 -3.64 5.01 -20.62
N PRO A 299 -4.85 5.41 -21.08
CA PRO A 299 -5.00 6.43 -22.12
C PRO A 299 -4.45 7.81 -21.78
N ARG A 300 -4.59 8.23 -20.52
CA ARG A 300 -4.22 9.58 -20.04
C ARG A 300 -3.05 9.51 -19.06
N SER A 301 -1.98 8.82 -19.45
CA SER A 301 -0.84 8.57 -18.56
C SER A 301 0.46 9.20 -19.03
N SER A 302 1.26 9.61 -18.07
CA SER A 302 2.67 9.96 -18.24
C SER A 302 3.53 9.14 -17.30
N LEU A 303 4.75 8.79 -17.74
CA LEU A 303 5.74 8.06 -16.96
C LEU A 303 6.85 9.03 -16.53
N ARG A 304 7.09 9.12 -15.23
CA ARG A 304 8.07 10.04 -14.61
C ARG A 304 8.95 9.29 -13.61
N PRO A 305 9.88 8.47 -14.08
CA PRO A 305 10.76 7.71 -13.21
C PRO A 305 11.72 8.64 -12.46
N ILE A 306 11.97 8.30 -11.20
CA ILE A 306 12.96 8.98 -10.35
C ILE A 306 14.16 8.06 -10.19
N ASN A 307 15.36 8.62 -10.38
CA ASN A 307 16.59 7.90 -10.08
C ASN A 307 17.04 8.18 -8.65
N SER A 308 17.02 7.16 -7.80
CA SER A 308 17.44 7.25 -6.40
C SER A 308 18.08 5.96 -5.93
N SER A 309 19.26 6.07 -5.35
CA SER A 309 19.97 4.94 -4.74
C SER A 309 19.27 4.39 -3.48
N PHE A 310 18.26 5.09 -2.93
CA PHE A 310 17.43 4.54 -1.86
C PHE A 310 16.48 3.43 -2.33
N GLY A 311 16.38 3.17 -3.64
CA GLY A 311 15.53 2.12 -4.19
C GLY A 311 14.05 2.35 -3.86
N HIS A 312 13.36 1.32 -3.39
CA HIS A 312 11.95 1.43 -2.97
C HIS A 312 11.76 2.45 -1.83
N CYS A 313 12.72 2.49 -0.91
CA CYS A 313 12.68 3.39 0.24
C CYS A 313 12.99 4.85 -0.10
N ALA A 314 13.24 5.21 -1.35
CA ALA A 314 13.29 6.62 -1.78
C ALA A 314 11.97 7.35 -1.49
N ALA A 315 10.86 6.63 -1.56
CA ALA A 315 9.53 7.17 -1.30
C ALA A 315 9.17 7.28 0.20
N ASN A 316 9.97 6.71 1.11
CA ASN A 316 9.72 6.87 2.54
C ASN A 316 10.02 8.33 2.94
N PRO A 317 9.06 9.04 3.58
CA PRO A 317 9.26 10.44 3.97
C PRO A 317 10.54 10.64 4.79
N GLY A 318 11.32 11.63 4.39
CA GLY A 318 12.60 11.97 5.01
C GLY A 318 13.84 11.32 4.38
N ASN A 319 13.70 10.24 3.60
CA ASN A 319 14.85 9.54 3.05
C ASN A 319 15.50 10.25 1.84
N ASP A 320 14.69 10.77 0.92
CA ASP A 320 15.16 11.40 -0.31
C ASP A 320 14.39 12.70 -0.62
N LYS A 321 15.02 13.84 -0.33
CA LYS A 321 14.42 15.16 -0.57
C LYS A 321 14.14 15.44 -2.04
N LYS A 322 14.92 14.87 -2.96
CA LYS A 322 14.68 15.01 -4.41
C LYS A 322 13.42 14.28 -4.81
N PHE A 323 13.25 13.06 -4.30
CA PHE A 323 12.03 12.28 -4.52
C PHE A 323 10.80 13.02 -4.00
N GLU A 324 10.85 13.53 -2.77
CA GLU A 324 9.76 14.31 -2.17
C GLU A 324 9.37 15.53 -2.98
N LYS A 325 10.35 16.30 -3.45
CA LYS A 325 10.13 17.51 -4.27
C LYS A 325 9.43 17.17 -5.59
N GLU A 326 9.89 16.13 -6.28
CA GLU A 326 9.27 15.68 -7.53
C GLU A 326 7.88 15.07 -7.30
N LEU A 327 7.66 14.35 -6.19
CA LEU A 327 6.35 13.85 -5.79
C LEU A 327 5.36 15.01 -5.60
N ASP A 328 5.72 16.02 -4.82
CA ASP A 328 4.89 17.18 -4.58
C ASP A 328 4.59 17.97 -5.87
N LYS A 329 5.58 18.13 -6.76
CA LYS A 329 5.40 18.76 -8.08
C LYS A 329 4.38 18.01 -8.93
N ASN A 330 4.52 16.70 -9.02
CA ASN A 330 3.63 15.85 -9.82
C ASN A 330 2.20 15.79 -9.25
N ILE A 331 2.05 15.77 -7.91
CA ILE A 331 0.73 15.84 -7.27
C ILE A 331 0.07 17.19 -7.54
N LYS A 332 0.79 18.31 -7.42
CA LYS A 332 0.25 19.65 -7.73
C LYS A 332 -0.24 19.75 -9.17
N GLU A 333 0.49 19.17 -10.13
CA GLU A 333 0.07 19.14 -11.54
C GLU A 333 -1.24 18.38 -11.78
N LEU A 334 -1.48 17.32 -11.01
CA LEU A 334 -2.72 16.53 -11.11
C LEU A 334 -3.92 17.19 -10.43
N LEU A 335 -3.66 18.05 -9.43
CA LEU A 335 -4.69 18.72 -8.63
C LEU A 335 -5.09 20.11 -9.19
N ASN A 336 -4.31 20.64 -10.11
CA ASN A 336 -4.62 21.83 -10.90
C ASN A 336 -5.39 21.44 -12.17
#